data_c7f22f44000832d45625b4a81a80d95e
#
_entry.id   c7f22f44000832d45625b4a81a80d95e
#
_cell.length_a   1.000
_cell.length_b   1.000
_cell.length_c   1.000
_cell.angle_alpha   90.00
_cell.angle_beta   90.00
_cell.angle_gamma   90.00
#
_symmetry.space_group_name_H-M   'P 1'
#
loop_
_entity.id
_entity.type
_entity.pdbx_description
1 polymer ?
#
loop_
_entity_poly.entity_id
_entity_poly.type
_entity_poly.pdbx_seq_one_letter_code
_entity_poly.pdbx_strand_id
1 'polypeptide(L)'
;MGGKVSLREKFFGCIAGAHIGSAMGAVVEGWTYDKIEEKYGTLDKLLPYEHYNNGWIREPGTTEDGIERQKLMITAIIEKGDRVNAEDVRQAWLKYIKPESAGMVSEPFEAVLLAMAKTGIPARDLGRYCDYSGLNSFARSCHPIGLINAGDMEGAKEDILEVGQLYQTTNSRGLQWAVVTGVAIAAATRPNATVDSVLGAIFDYCHADMVVKELDRELKRTAHCKDFRELRKAFDSVYNGYGMPYSMSYANEVVTKAVCIFRMLDGNTRDAMIAAVNLGRDTDCIAAIA
;
A
#
# COMPACT_ATOMS: atom_id res chain seq x y z
N MET A 1 8.20 -31.78 -4.14
CA MET A 1 9.45 -31.02 -3.85
C MET A 1 9.23 -29.61 -4.39
N GLY A 2 8.88 -28.65 -3.56
CA GLY A 2 8.75 -27.25 -3.97
C GLY A 2 10.15 -26.70 -4.27
N GLY A 3 10.38 -26.23 -5.51
CA GLY A 3 11.60 -25.54 -5.85
C GLY A 3 11.76 -24.28 -4.99
N LYS A 4 12.99 -23.92 -4.64
CA LYS A 4 13.24 -22.64 -3.95
C LYS A 4 12.81 -21.51 -4.86
N VAL A 5 11.89 -20.65 -4.39
CA VAL A 5 11.49 -19.43 -5.09
C VAL A 5 12.69 -18.50 -5.20
N SER A 6 13.04 -18.11 -6.43
CA SER A 6 14.16 -17.20 -6.70
C SER A 6 13.82 -15.77 -6.30
N LEU A 7 14.84 -14.93 -6.10
CA LEU A 7 14.64 -13.51 -5.82
C LEU A 7 13.85 -12.81 -6.95
N ARG A 8 14.11 -13.15 -8.20
CA ARG A 8 13.38 -12.64 -9.35
C ARG A 8 11.88 -12.97 -9.29
N GLU A 9 11.54 -14.20 -8.91
CA GLU A 9 10.14 -14.62 -8.76
C GLU A 9 9.46 -13.87 -7.60
N LYS A 10 10.17 -13.61 -6.50
CA LYS A 10 9.67 -12.80 -5.39
C LYS A 10 9.40 -11.35 -5.82
N PHE A 11 10.32 -10.74 -6.56
CA PHE A 11 10.12 -9.40 -7.12
C PHE A 11 8.92 -9.34 -8.06
N PHE A 12 8.86 -10.27 -8.99
CA PHE A 12 7.74 -10.36 -9.92
C PHE A 12 6.42 -10.58 -9.19
N GLY A 13 6.40 -11.51 -8.23
CA GLY A 13 5.22 -11.82 -7.43
C GLY A 13 4.71 -10.62 -6.63
N CYS A 14 5.61 -9.87 -6.00
CA CYS A 14 5.27 -8.67 -5.23
C CYS A 14 4.63 -7.60 -6.13
N ILE A 15 5.28 -7.25 -7.25
CA ILE A 15 4.75 -6.22 -8.15
C ILE A 15 3.47 -6.69 -8.84
N ALA A 16 3.44 -7.92 -9.36
CA ALA A 16 2.23 -8.45 -10.00
C ALA A 16 1.07 -8.59 -9.01
N GLY A 17 1.34 -9.05 -7.78
CA GLY A 17 0.35 -9.15 -6.71
C GLY A 17 -0.26 -7.79 -6.37
N ALA A 18 0.57 -6.77 -6.17
CA ALA A 18 0.11 -5.41 -5.90
C ALA A 18 -0.77 -4.86 -7.02
N HIS A 19 -0.37 -5.06 -8.29
CA HIS A 19 -1.15 -4.62 -9.45
C HIS A 19 -2.49 -5.34 -9.59
N ILE A 20 -2.50 -6.66 -9.44
CA ILE A 20 -3.73 -7.46 -9.52
C ILE A 20 -4.66 -7.13 -8.35
N GLY A 21 -4.11 -7.01 -7.13
CA GLY A 21 -4.86 -6.65 -5.93
C GLY A 21 -5.52 -5.28 -6.07
N SER A 22 -4.75 -4.26 -6.48
CA SER A 22 -5.27 -2.93 -6.74
C SER A 22 -6.41 -2.95 -7.77
N ALA A 23 -6.18 -3.56 -8.92
CA ALA A 23 -7.18 -3.60 -10.00
C ALA A 23 -8.46 -4.38 -9.62
N MET A 24 -8.35 -5.40 -8.77
CA MET A 24 -9.51 -6.15 -8.28
C MET A 24 -10.23 -5.37 -7.19
N GLY A 25 -9.51 -4.68 -6.31
CA GLY A 25 -10.07 -3.88 -5.23
C GLY A 25 -10.77 -2.62 -5.72
N ALA A 26 -10.25 -1.98 -6.78
CA ALA A 26 -10.82 -0.78 -7.39
C ALA A 26 -12.29 -0.93 -7.82
N VAL A 27 -12.72 -2.14 -8.13
CA VAL A 27 -14.11 -2.46 -8.51
C VAL A 27 -15.12 -2.08 -7.41
N VAL A 28 -14.70 -2.16 -6.16
CA VAL A 28 -15.56 -1.99 -4.97
C VAL A 28 -14.98 -1.01 -3.95
N GLU A 29 -14.01 -0.20 -4.35
CA GLU A 29 -13.45 0.85 -3.49
C GLU A 29 -14.54 1.78 -2.99
N GLY A 30 -14.49 2.10 -1.69
CA GLY A 30 -15.50 2.93 -1.03
C GLY A 30 -16.82 2.23 -0.71
N TRP A 31 -16.99 0.97 -1.11
CA TRP A 31 -18.19 0.23 -0.78
C TRP A 31 -18.16 -0.31 0.65
N THR A 32 -19.36 -0.42 1.22
CA THR A 32 -19.52 -1.21 2.44
C THR A 32 -19.41 -2.69 2.10
N TYR A 33 -18.98 -3.46 3.05
CA TYR A 33 -18.93 -4.90 2.90
C TYR A 33 -20.28 -5.51 2.52
N ASP A 34 -21.37 -5.09 3.17
CA ASP A 34 -22.70 -5.65 2.90
C ASP A 34 -23.11 -5.44 1.45
N LYS A 35 -22.76 -4.29 0.88
CA LYS A 35 -23.00 -4.01 -0.55
C LYS A 35 -22.19 -4.93 -1.47
N ILE A 36 -20.96 -5.27 -1.09
CA ILE A 36 -20.12 -6.20 -1.85
C ILE A 36 -20.73 -7.60 -1.79
N GLU A 37 -21.10 -8.06 -0.59
CA GLU A 37 -21.70 -9.38 -0.39
C GLU A 37 -23.06 -9.51 -1.09
N GLU A 38 -23.90 -8.50 -1.01
CA GLU A 38 -25.21 -8.47 -1.70
C GLU A 38 -25.05 -8.59 -3.22
N LYS A 39 -24.09 -7.87 -3.80
CA LYS A 39 -23.92 -7.83 -5.25
C LYS A 39 -23.16 -9.02 -5.82
N TYR A 40 -22.12 -9.49 -5.12
CA TYR A 40 -21.17 -10.47 -5.64
C TYR A 40 -21.10 -11.77 -4.81
N GLY A 41 -21.66 -11.81 -3.60
CA GLY A 41 -21.42 -12.85 -2.63
C GLY A 41 -19.95 -12.83 -2.18
N THR A 42 -19.05 -13.16 -3.08
CA THR A 42 -17.59 -12.98 -2.92
C THR A 42 -17.02 -12.50 -4.26
N LEU A 43 -16.35 -11.36 -4.24
CA LEU A 43 -15.63 -10.85 -5.42
C LEU A 43 -14.26 -11.52 -5.48
N ASP A 44 -14.01 -12.31 -6.55
CA ASP A 44 -12.80 -13.12 -6.73
C ASP A 44 -12.17 -13.00 -8.13
N LYS A 45 -12.58 -11.97 -8.90
CA LYS A 45 -12.16 -11.76 -10.29
C LYS A 45 -12.06 -10.29 -10.64
N LEU A 46 -11.30 -9.98 -11.67
CA LEU A 46 -11.24 -8.66 -12.29
C LEU A 46 -12.53 -8.40 -13.06
N LEU A 47 -13.13 -7.24 -12.84
CA LEU A 47 -14.36 -6.79 -13.50
C LEU A 47 -14.16 -5.38 -14.07
N PRO A 48 -14.97 -4.98 -15.08
CA PRO A 48 -15.05 -3.58 -15.46
C PRO A 48 -15.71 -2.79 -14.32
N TYR A 49 -15.32 -1.54 -14.14
CA TYR A 49 -15.89 -0.70 -13.10
C TYR A 49 -15.99 0.76 -13.51
N GLU A 50 -16.92 1.47 -12.88
CA GLU A 50 -17.03 2.91 -12.96
C GLU A 50 -16.66 3.49 -11.58
N HIS A 51 -15.71 4.41 -11.57
CA HIS A 51 -15.29 5.09 -10.36
C HIS A 51 -15.84 6.54 -10.36
N TYR A 52 -16.33 6.98 -9.22
CA TYR A 52 -16.86 8.35 -9.02
C TYR A 52 -18.10 8.72 -9.86
N ASN A 53 -18.85 7.77 -10.39
CA ASN A 53 -20.06 8.01 -11.20
C ASN A 53 -19.85 9.08 -12.30
N ASN A 54 -18.73 8.99 -12.99
CA ASN A 54 -18.35 9.98 -14.02
C ASN A 54 -18.63 9.50 -15.46
N GLY A 55 -19.29 8.36 -15.62
CA GLY A 55 -19.62 7.76 -16.92
C GLY A 55 -18.45 7.06 -17.62
N TRP A 56 -17.27 7.05 -17.00
CA TRP A 56 -16.11 6.39 -17.56
C TRP A 56 -15.96 4.96 -17.03
N ILE A 57 -16.28 3.99 -17.89
CA ILE A 57 -16.12 2.57 -17.57
C ILE A 57 -14.66 2.17 -17.82
N ARG A 58 -13.99 1.74 -16.76
CA ARG A 58 -12.63 1.20 -16.81
C ARG A 58 -12.67 -0.30 -17.12
N GLU A 59 -11.74 -0.72 -17.97
CA GLU A 59 -11.60 -2.13 -18.33
C GLU A 59 -11.10 -2.98 -17.15
N PRO A 60 -11.45 -4.29 -17.12
CA PRO A 60 -10.92 -5.21 -16.12
C PRO A 60 -9.39 -5.18 -16.08
N GLY A 61 -8.81 -5.03 -14.90
CA GLY A 61 -7.36 -4.94 -14.74
C GLY A 61 -6.80 -3.51 -14.75
N THR A 62 -7.65 -2.48 -14.93
CA THR A 62 -7.22 -1.09 -14.72
C THR A 62 -6.88 -0.89 -13.24
N THR A 63 -5.68 -0.36 -12.99
CA THR A 63 -5.16 -0.09 -11.65
C THR A 63 -5.42 1.36 -11.23
N GLU A 64 -5.36 1.62 -9.93
CA GLU A 64 -5.53 2.94 -9.35
C GLU A 64 -4.17 3.67 -9.16
N ASP A 65 -4.23 4.88 -8.66
CA ASP A 65 -3.13 5.84 -8.56
C ASP A 65 -1.93 5.35 -7.74
N GLY A 66 -2.14 4.52 -6.73
CA GLY A 66 -1.05 3.89 -5.96
C GLY A 66 -0.07 3.10 -6.84
N ILE A 67 -0.60 2.44 -7.87
CA ILE A 67 0.21 1.69 -8.83
C ILE A 67 0.96 2.63 -9.79
N GLU A 68 0.35 3.74 -10.20
CA GLU A 68 1.05 4.72 -11.03
C GLU A 68 2.27 5.31 -10.28
N ARG A 69 2.15 5.54 -8.98
CA ARG A 69 3.28 5.95 -8.13
C ARG A 69 4.37 4.87 -8.02
N GLN A 70 3.98 3.59 -7.92
CA GLN A 70 4.96 2.48 -7.98
C GLN A 70 5.74 2.51 -9.29
N LYS A 71 5.06 2.70 -10.42
CA LYS A 71 5.71 2.79 -11.75
C LYS A 71 6.71 3.94 -11.82
N LEU A 72 6.38 5.10 -11.25
CA LEU A 72 7.31 6.24 -11.18
C LEU A 72 8.55 5.93 -10.35
N MET A 73 8.39 5.25 -9.20
CA MET A 73 9.52 4.82 -8.37
C MET A 73 10.38 3.76 -9.07
N ILE A 74 9.76 2.78 -9.70
CA ILE A 74 10.47 1.78 -10.51
C ILE A 74 11.28 2.48 -11.60
N THR A 75 10.70 3.46 -12.28
CA THR A 75 11.38 4.24 -13.31
C THR A 75 12.59 4.99 -12.75
N ALA A 76 12.44 5.66 -11.60
CA ALA A 76 13.54 6.34 -10.93
C ALA A 76 14.68 5.37 -10.54
N ILE A 77 14.34 4.19 -10.00
CA ILE A 77 15.31 3.15 -9.65
C ILE A 77 16.07 2.66 -10.90
N ILE A 78 15.37 2.38 -11.99
CA ILE A 78 15.97 1.91 -13.25
C ILE A 78 16.87 2.98 -13.87
N GLU A 79 16.42 4.23 -13.90
CA GLU A 79 17.22 5.33 -14.47
C GLU A 79 18.49 5.61 -13.66
N LYS A 80 18.41 5.50 -12.32
CA LYS A 80 19.57 5.68 -11.45
C LYS A 80 20.49 4.45 -11.46
N GLY A 81 19.92 3.25 -11.58
CA GLY A 81 20.63 1.98 -11.47
C GLY A 81 21.07 1.63 -10.03
N ASP A 82 20.46 2.25 -9.02
CA ASP A 82 20.79 2.12 -7.59
C ASP A 82 19.58 2.50 -6.72
N ARG A 83 19.76 2.42 -5.37
CA ARG A 83 18.80 2.95 -4.38
C ARG A 83 18.53 4.44 -4.64
N VAL A 84 17.27 4.83 -4.53
CA VAL A 84 16.83 6.19 -4.81
C VAL A 84 16.63 6.98 -3.51
N ASN A 85 16.74 8.30 -3.59
CA ASN A 85 16.35 9.24 -2.56
C ASN A 85 15.15 10.09 -3.00
N ALA A 86 14.68 10.98 -2.15
CA ALA A 86 13.54 11.85 -2.47
C ALA A 86 13.75 12.69 -3.74
N GLU A 87 14.97 13.19 -3.96
CA GLU A 87 15.27 14.00 -5.15
C GLU A 87 15.22 13.19 -6.45
N ASP A 88 15.72 11.96 -6.45
CA ASP A 88 15.65 11.08 -7.62
C ASP A 88 14.19 10.83 -8.05
N VAL A 89 13.31 10.55 -7.08
CA VAL A 89 11.88 10.33 -7.35
C VAL A 89 11.19 11.63 -7.75
N ARG A 90 11.54 12.77 -7.14
CA ARG A 90 11.07 14.09 -7.58
C ARG A 90 11.40 14.36 -9.04
N GLN A 91 12.63 14.06 -9.48
CA GLN A 91 13.01 14.23 -10.88
C GLN A 91 12.17 13.34 -11.83
N ALA A 92 11.86 12.11 -11.43
CA ALA A 92 10.93 11.26 -12.16
C ALA A 92 9.52 11.90 -12.26
N TRP A 93 9.01 12.49 -11.18
CA TRP A 93 7.74 13.22 -11.19
C TRP A 93 7.76 14.36 -12.21
N LEU A 94 8.78 15.21 -12.16
CA LEU A 94 8.92 16.36 -13.06
C LEU A 94 9.02 15.95 -14.54
N LYS A 95 9.63 14.81 -14.79
CA LYS A 95 9.86 14.30 -16.15
C LYS A 95 8.64 13.58 -16.73
N TYR A 96 7.95 12.79 -15.92
CA TYR A 96 6.93 11.85 -16.40
C TYR A 96 5.49 12.20 -16.06
N ILE A 97 5.23 12.95 -14.99
CA ILE A 97 3.87 13.38 -14.68
C ILE A 97 3.50 14.57 -15.57
N LYS A 98 2.53 14.34 -16.45
CA LYS A 98 1.93 15.39 -17.26
C LYS A 98 0.60 15.77 -16.62
N PRO A 99 0.32 17.06 -16.38
CA PRO A 99 -0.92 17.52 -15.76
C PRO A 99 -2.19 17.04 -16.46
N GLU A 100 -2.10 16.86 -17.77
CA GLU A 100 -3.18 16.36 -18.62
C GLU A 100 -3.35 14.83 -18.58
N SER A 101 -2.46 14.11 -17.91
CA SER A 101 -2.55 12.64 -17.78
C SER A 101 -3.50 12.31 -16.64
N ALA A 102 -4.71 11.90 -16.97
CA ALA A 102 -5.67 11.38 -16.00
C ALA A 102 -5.04 10.22 -15.21
N GLY A 103 -5.26 10.19 -13.90
CA GLY A 103 -4.85 9.11 -13.00
C GLY A 103 -3.50 9.33 -12.29
N MET A 104 -2.64 10.23 -12.73
CA MET A 104 -1.37 10.52 -12.03
C MET A 104 -1.47 11.66 -11.01
N VAL A 105 -2.50 12.49 -11.12
CA VAL A 105 -2.79 13.60 -10.21
C VAL A 105 -4.28 13.59 -9.93
N SER A 106 -4.78 12.48 -9.40
CA SER A 106 -6.21 12.28 -9.18
C SER A 106 -6.72 12.97 -7.93
N GLU A 107 -5.84 13.18 -6.95
CA GLU A 107 -6.21 13.74 -5.66
C GLU A 107 -5.67 15.17 -5.51
N PRO A 108 -6.46 16.10 -4.91
CA PRO A 108 -6.08 17.52 -4.81
C PRO A 108 -4.72 17.76 -4.12
N PHE A 109 -4.41 16.98 -3.08
CA PHE A 109 -3.14 17.15 -2.36
C PHE A 109 -1.92 16.72 -3.20
N GLU A 110 -2.07 15.78 -4.12
CA GLU A 110 -1.00 15.38 -5.04
C GLU A 110 -0.73 16.46 -6.09
N ALA A 111 -1.77 17.12 -6.56
CA ALA A 111 -1.62 18.27 -7.44
C ALA A 111 -0.81 19.38 -6.75
N VAL A 112 -1.06 19.62 -5.46
CA VAL A 112 -0.29 20.58 -4.64
C VAL A 112 1.17 20.14 -4.54
N LEU A 113 1.44 18.88 -4.19
CA LEU A 113 2.81 18.35 -4.07
C LEU A 113 3.56 18.43 -5.41
N LEU A 114 2.92 18.11 -6.52
CA LEU A 114 3.51 18.25 -7.86
C LEU A 114 3.80 19.72 -8.21
N ALA A 115 2.89 20.63 -7.87
CA ALA A 115 3.11 22.06 -8.08
C ALA A 115 4.32 22.56 -7.25
N MET A 116 4.43 22.14 -6.00
CA MET A 116 5.56 22.46 -5.12
C MET A 116 6.86 21.83 -5.63
N ALA A 117 6.81 20.61 -6.15
CA ALA A 117 7.99 19.95 -6.74
C ALA A 117 8.61 20.73 -7.92
N LYS A 118 7.81 21.56 -8.61
CA LYS A 118 8.29 22.44 -9.69
C LYS A 118 8.96 23.72 -9.20
N THR A 119 8.90 23.96 -7.90
CA THR A 119 9.45 25.21 -7.34
C THR A 119 10.88 25.04 -6.80
N GLY A 120 11.74 25.16 -6.57
CA GLY A 120 13.06 24.95 -5.96
C GLY A 120 13.03 24.48 -4.50
N ILE A 121 11.88 24.11 -3.95
CA ILE A 121 11.79 23.54 -2.60
C ILE A 121 12.54 22.20 -2.59
N PRO A 122 13.39 21.94 -1.57
CA PRO A 122 14.05 20.64 -1.45
C PRO A 122 13.05 19.48 -1.41
N ALA A 123 13.35 18.38 -2.09
CA ALA A 123 12.47 17.23 -2.18
C ALA A 123 12.00 16.70 -0.81
N ARG A 124 12.90 16.69 0.18
CA ARG A 124 12.62 16.29 1.57
C ARG A 124 11.64 17.21 2.33
N ASP A 125 11.38 18.38 1.81
CA ASP A 125 10.47 19.35 2.45
C ASP A 125 9.07 19.31 1.84
N LEU A 126 8.87 18.62 0.71
CA LEU A 126 7.59 18.62 -0.01
C LEU A 126 6.44 18.07 0.82
N GLY A 127 6.67 16.98 1.55
CA GLY A 127 5.64 16.37 2.39
C GLY A 127 5.09 17.26 3.51
N ARG A 128 5.74 18.39 3.80
CA ARG A 128 5.21 19.39 4.74
C ARG A 128 3.98 20.12 4.20
N TYR A 129 3.76 20.10 2.91
CA TYR A 129 2.61 20.71 2.24
C TYR A 129 1.46 19.71 2.02
N CYS A 130 1.57 18.49 2.55
CA CYS A 130 0.52 17.49 2.48
C CYS A 130 -0.52 17.73 3.58
N ASP A 131 -1.75 18.02 3.19
CA ASP A 131 -2.87 18.26 4.13
C ASP A 131 -3.32 16.97 4.84
N TYR A 132 -3.00 15.81 4.30
CA TYR A 132 -3.50 14.51 4.76
C TYR A 132 -2.37 13.55 5.15
N SER A 133 -1.56 13.95 6.10
CA SER A 133 -0.36 13.19 6.53
C SER A 133 -0.65 11.84 7.19
N GLY A 134 -1.91 11.52 7.44
CA GLY A 134 -2.35 10.23 7.98
C GLY A 134 -2.70 9.17 6.94
N LEU A 135 -2.79 9.54 5.66
CA LEU A 135 -3.24 8.64 4.60
C LEU A 135 -2.17 7.61 4.21
N ASN A 136 -2.63 6.54 3.58
CA ASN A 136 -1.79 5.42 3.14
C ASN A 136 -0.93 5.72 1.89
N SER A 137 -0.99 6.93 1.36
CA SER A 137 -0.40 7.37 0.08
C SER A 137 0.95 6.73 -0.27
N PHE A 138 1.90 6.73 0.66
CA PHE A 138 3.21 6.09 0.44
C PHE A 138 3.19 4.61 0.82
N ALA A 139 2.41 4.18 1.81
CA ALA A 139 2.35 2.78 2.24
C ALA A 139 1.88 1.83 1.12
N ARG A 140 0.90 2.26 0.30
CA ARG A 140 0.39 1.50 -0.85
C ARG A 140 1.30 1.52 -2.08
N SER A 141 2.30 2.41 -2.12
CA SER A 141 3.14 2.62 -3.30
C SER A 141 4.63 2.32 -3.07
N CYS A 142 5.06 2.08 -1.85
CA CYS A 142 6.49 1.91 -1.49
C CYS A 142 7.09 0.53 -1.83
N HIS A 143 6.35 -0.37 -2.46
CA HIS A 143 6.82 -1.72 -2.79
C HIS A 143 8.19 -1.76 -3.48
N PRO A 144 8.47 -0.89 -4.48
CA PRO A 144 9.79 -0.88 -5.13
C PRO A 144 10.93 -0.56 -4.17
N ILE A 145 10.67 0.29 -3.15
CA ILE A 145 11.67 0.62 -2.12
C ILE A 145 11.94 -0.59 -1.22
N GLY A 146 10.92 -1.31 -0.80
CA GLY A 146 11.10 -2.57 -0.07
C GLY A 146 11.87 -3.62 -0.87
N LEU A 147 11.61 -3.73 -2.16
CA LEU A 147 12.27 -4.68 -3.05
C LEU A 147 13.74 -4.35 -3.31
N ILE A 148 14.09 -3.08 -3.60
CA ILE A 148 15.48 -2.70 -3.84
C ILE A 148 16.37 -2.92 -2.61
N ASN A 149 15.77 -2.99 -1.43
CA ASN A 149 16.38 -3.31 -0.16
C ASN A 149 16.20 -4.80 0.23
N ALA A 150 16.21 -5.71 -0.75
CA ALA A 150 15.94 -7.13 -0.52
C ALA A 150 16.81 -7.73 0.60
N GLY A 151 16.16 -8.19 1.69
CA GLY A 151 16.83 -8.77 2.86
C GLY A 151 17.45 -7.76 3.82
N ASP A 152 17.44 -6.48 3.52
CA ASP A 152 17.94 -5.37 4.34
C ASP A 152 16.77 -4.54 4.88
N MET A 153 16.27 -4.89 6.05
CA MET A 153 15.13 -4.22 6.66
C MET A 153 15.48 -2.84 7.21
N GLU A 154 16.70 -2.62 7.70
CA GLU A 154 17.12 -1.29 8.15
C GLU A 154 17.24 -0.35 6.95
N GLY A 155 17.88 -0.79 5.88
CA GLY A 155 17.94 -0.02 4.64
C GLY A 155 16.56 0.28 4.05
N ALA A 156 15.62 -0.68 4.10
CA ALA A 156 14.25 -0.45 3.67
C ALA A 156 13.56 0.63 4.50
N LYS A 157 13.69 0.60 5.82
CA LYS A 157 13.16 1.63 6.72
C LYS A 157 13.76 3.00 6.43
N GLU A 158 15.10 3.09 6.30
CA GLU A 158 15.79 4.35 6.01
C GLU A 158 15.33 4.95 4.68
N ASP A 159 15.27 4.16 3.62
CA ASP A 159 14.84 4.61 2.29
C ASP A 159 13.36 4.97 2.25
N ILE A 160 12.49 4.25 2.97
CA ILE A 160 11.08 4.62 3.12
C ILE A 160 10.95 5.98 3.79
N LEU A 161 11.69 6.23 4.87
CA LEU A 161 11.65 7.50 5.57
C LEU A 161 12.29 8.62 4.75
N GLU A 162 13.26 8.33 3.92
CA GLU A 162 13.90 9.29 3.02
C GLU A 162 13.00 9.66 1.84
N VAL A 163 12.60 8.67 1.04
CA VAL A 163 11.81 8.89 -0.18
C VAL A 163 10.40 9.38 0.15
N GLY A 164 9.83 8.87 1.23
CA GLY A 164 8.47 9.21 1.65
C GLY A 164 8.28 10.68 2.02
N GLN A 165 9.37 11.43 2.26
CA GLN A 165 9.29 12.87 2.52
C GLN A 165 8.77 13.69 1.32
N LEU A 166 8.74 13.09 0.14
CA LEU A 166 8.00 13.66 -1.00
C LEU A 166 6.48 13.75 -0.75
N TYR A 167 5.94 12.84 0.04
CA TYR A 167 4.51 12.67 0.26
C TYR A 167 4.06 13.20 1.61
N GLN A 168 4.86 12.98 2.65
CA GLN A 168 4.46 13.21 4.05
C GLN A 168 5.70 13.45 4.91
N THR A 169 5.52 14.05 6.07
CA THR A 169 6.64 14.24 7.03
C THR A 169 7.04 12.91 7.68
N THR A 170 8.31 12.78 8.07
CA THR A 170 8.87 11.56 8.66
C THR A 170 8.11 11.02 9.88
N ASN A 171 7.56 11.92 10.70
CA ASN A 171 6.80 11.55 11.90
C ASN A 171 5.30 11.42 11.65
N SER A 172 4.85 11.51 10.39
CA SER A 172 3.44 11.36 10.07
C SER A 172 2.97 9.91 10.27
N ARG A 173 1.68 9.75 10.54
CA ARG A 173 1.06 8.42 10.58
C ARG A 173 1.29 7.65 9.28
N GLY A 174 1.04 8.31 8.14
CA GLY A 174 1.17 7.67 6.83
C GLY A 174 2.57 7.11 6.60
N LEU A 175 3.61 7.88 6.88
CA LEU A 175 4.97 7.45 6.60
C LEU A 175 5.47 6.39 7.60
N GLN A 176 5.10 6.50 8.87
CA GLN A 176 5.46 5.47 9.86
C GLN A 176 4.79 4.12 9.56
N TRP A 177 3.58 4.12 9.02
CA TRP A 177 2.93 2.88 8.58
C TRP A 177 3.46 2.38 7.23
N ALA A 178 4.00 3.25 6.36
CA ALA A 178 4.72 2.83 5.16
C ALA A 178 5.99 2.01 5.49
N VAL A 179 6.66 2.32 6.61
CA VAL A 179 7.80 1.52 7.11
C VAL A 179 7.40 0.06 7.32
N VAL A 180 6.19 -0.21 7.84
CA VAL A 180 5.69 -1.59 8.01
C VAL A 180 5.66 -2.33 6.68
N THR A 181 5.08 -1.71 5.63
CA THR A 181 5.01 -2.30 4.29
C THR A 181 6.39 -2.57 3.71
N GLY A 182 7.28 -1.56 3.74
CA GLY A 182 8.63 -1.70 3.17
C GLY A 182 9.48 -2.75 3.88
N VAL A 183 9.46 -2.77 5.22
CA VAL A 183 10.17 -3.76 6.04
C VAL A 183 9.63 -5.17 5.80
N ALA A 184 8.29 -5.34 5.74
CA ALA A 184 7.67 -6.63 5.45
C ALA A 184 8.12 -7.18 4.08
N ILE A 185 8.13 -6.34 3.04
CA ILE A 185 8.57 -6.72 1.70
C ILE A 185 10.05 -7.11 1.71
N ALA A 186 10.92 -6.29 2.30
CA ALA A 186 12.35 -6.60 2.41
C ALA A 186 12.59 -7.92 3.16
N ALA A 187 11.88 -8.18 4.25
CA ALA A 187 11.95 -9.42 5.00
C ALA A 187 11.47 -10.64 4.19
N ALA A 188 10.35 -10.47 3.45
CA ALA A 188 9.78 -11.54 2.62
C ALA A 188 10.70 -11.97 1.46
N THR A 189 11.63 -11.11 1.03
CA THR A 189 12.61 -11.47 -0.01
C THR A 189 13.72 -12.41 0.48
N ARG A 190 13.91 -12.55 1.81
CA ARG A 190 14.92 -13.45 2.37
C ARG A 190 14.70 -14.90 1.92
N PRO A 191 15.78 -15.67 1.72
CA PRO A 191 15.66 -17.11 1.55
C PRO A 191 14.93 -17.74 2.74
N ASN A 192 13.96 -18.62 2.45
CA ASN A 192 13.15 -19.31 3.46
C ASN A 192 12.35 -18.39 4.41
N ALA A 193 11.98 -17.19 3.95
CA ALA A 193 11.08 -16.32 4.72
C ALA A 193 9.75 -17.06 4.99
N THR A 194 9.25 -16.92 6.22
CA THR A 194 7.95 -17.40 6.67
C THR A 194 7.12 -16.21 7.13
N VAL A 195 5.82 -16.38 7.26
CA VAL A 195 4.93 -15.34 7.81
C VAL A 195 5.44 -14.88 9.17
N ASP A 196 5.78 -15.80 10.07
CA ASP A 196 6.30 -15.45 11.40
C ASP A 196 7.61 -14.66 11.33
N SER A 197 8.51 -15.01 10.41
CA SER A 197 9.78 -14.27 10.24
C SER A 197 9.57 -12.86 9.68
N VAL A 198 8.57 -12.67 8.84
CA VAL A 198 8.19 -11.34 8.32
C VAL A 198 7.52 -10.50 9.42
N LEU A 199 6.59 -11.08 10.17
CA LEU A 199 5.96 -10.40 11.30
C LEU A 199 6.99 -10.02 12.37
N GLY A 200 7.92 -10.94 12.71
CA GLY A 200 9.02 -10.64 13.62
C GLY A 200 9.85 -9.45 13.15
N ALA A 201 10.22 -9.42 11.87
CA ALA A 201 10.98 -8.29 11.30
C ALA A 201 10.22 -6.96 11.41
N ILE A 202 8.90 -6.95 11.22
CA ILE A 202 8.11 -5.73 11.42
C ILE A 202 8.31 -5.19 12.85
N PHE A 203 8.18 -6.03 13.87
CA PHE A 203 8.34 -5.60 15.26
C PHE A 203 9.79 -5.25 15.62
N ASP A 204 10.77 -5.89 14.98
CA ASP A 204 12.19 -5.62 15.23
C ASP A 204 12.67 -4.28 14.64
N TYR A 205 12.05 -3.81 13.55
CA TYR A 205 12.51 -2.63 12.80
C TYR A 205 11.56 -1.43 12.82
N CYS A 206 10.27 -1.63 13.10
CA CYS A 206 9.29 -0.55 13.22
C CYS A 206 9.16 -0.12 14.69
N HIS A 207 9.76 1.01 15.06
CA HIS A 207 9.84 1.45 16.46
C HIS A 207 8.82 2.52 16.85
N ALA A 208 8.01 3.02 15.93
CA ALA A 208 7.00 4.02 16.26
C ALA A 208 5.93 3.43 17.20
N ASP A 209 5.83 3.95 18.40
CA ASP A 209 4.92 3.48 19.45
C ASP A 209 3.47 3.31 18.96
N MET A 210 3.00 4.27 18.15
CA MET A 210 1.65 4.22 17.58
C MET A 210 1.44 3.02 16.65
N VAL A 211 2.46 2.64 15.89
CA VAL A 211 2.42 1.51 14.96
C VAL A 211 2.46 0.21 15.73
N VAL A 212 3.47 0.04 16.58
CA VAL A 212 3.70 -1.20 17.33
C VAL A 212 2.51 -1.55 18.22
N LYS A 213 1.97 -0.58 18.94
CA LYS A 213 0.85 -0.82 19.87
C LYS A 213 -0.45 -1.16 19.14
N GLU A 214 -0.73 -0.46 18.03
CA GLU A 214 -1.94 -0.73 17.25
C GLU A 214 -1.85 -2.09 16.55
N LEU A 215 -0.73 -2.37 15.89
CA LEU A 215 -0.53 -3.62 15.16
C LEU A 215 -0.56 -4.84 16.09
N ASP A 216 0.13 -4.79 17.21
CA ASP A 216 0.11 -5.86 18.23
C ASP A 216 -1.30 -6.11 18.76
N ARG A 217 -2.04 -5.03 19.09
CA ARG A 217 -3.44 -5.13 19.54
C ARG A 217 -4.31 -5.81 18.50
N GLU A 218 -4.22 -5.39 17.25
CA GLU A 218 -5.08 -5.91 16.19
C GLU A 218 -4.70 -7.34 15.77
N LEU A 219 -3.42 -7.68 15.76
CA LEU A 219 -2.97 -9.06 15.57
C LEU A 219 -3.52 -9.99 16.67
N LYS A 220 -3.47 -9.56 17.94
CA LYS A 220 -4.05 -10.34 19.05
C LYS A 220 -5.57 -10.47 18.93
N ARG A 221 -6.25 -9.37 18.61
CA ARG A 221 -7.71 -9.33 18.49
C ARG A 221 -8.22 -10.21 17.35
N THR A 222 -7.50 -10.31 16.26
CA THR A 222 -7.86 -11.10 15.08
C THR A 222 -7.22 -12.49 15.04
N ALA A 223 -6.55 -12.92 16.12
CA ALA A 223 -5.85 -14.21 16.16
C ALA A 223 -6.75 -15.43 15.97
N HIS A 224 -8.01 -15.32 16.36
CA HIS A 224 -9.00 -16.38 16.23
C HIS A 224 -9.71 -16.43 14.87
N CYS A 225 -9.57 -15.38 14.04
CA CYS A 225 -10.25 -15.28 12.77
C CYS A 225 -9.68 -16.31 11.75
N LYS A 226 -10.59 -17.00 11.05
CA LYS A 226 -10.27 -18.05 10.08
C LYS A 226 -10.62 -17.65 8.65
N ASP A 227 -11.46 -16.63 8.48
CA ASP A 227 -11.85 -16.12 7.18
C ASP A 227 -12.05 -14.58 7.22
N PHE A 228 -12.24 -14.00 6.06
CA PHE A 228 -12.40 -12.54 5.94
C PHE A 228 -13.71 -12.02 6.55
N ARG A 229 -14.74 -12.84 6.70
CA ARG A 229 -16.01 -12.44 7.34
C ARG A 229 -15.83 -12.24 8.84
N GLU A 230 -15.03 -13.09 9.46
CA GLU A 230 -14.66 -12.93 10.87
C GLU A 230 -13.73 -11.72 11.07
N LEU A 231 -12.71 -11.55 10.19
CA LEU A 231 -11.86 -10.37 10.19
C LEU A 231 -12.66 -9.08 10.06
N ARG A 232 -13.62 -9.03 9.13
CA ARG A 232 -14.48 -7.88 8.95
C ARG A 232 -15.20 -7.49 10.24
N LYS A 233 -15.90 -8.44 10.88
CA LYS A 233 -16.61 -8.20 12.14
C LYS A 233 -15.69 -7.64 13.22
N ALA A 234 -14.46 -8.15 13.29
CA ALA A 234 -13.45 -7.65 14.19
C ALA A 234 -13.04 -6.20 13.84
N PHE A 235 -12.83 -5.86 12.56
CA PHE A 235 -12.39 -4.54 12.14
C PHE A 235 -13.50 -3.48 12.19
N ASP A 236 -14.74 -3.82 11.84
CA ASP A 236 -15.87 -2.89 11.86
C ASP A 236 -16.10 -2.25 13.24
N SER A 237 -15.68 -2.91 14.32
CA SER A 237 -15.76 -2.35 15.68
C SER A 237 -14.72 -1.26 15.95
N VAL A 238 -13.67 -1.14 15.12
CA VAL A 238 -12.54 -0.22 15.32
C VAL A 238 -12.39 0.76 14.16
N TYR A 239 -12.49 0.27 12.93
CA TYR A 239 -12.30 1.07 11.71
C TYR A 239 -13.65 1.37 11.06
N ASN A 240 -14.43 2.23 11.68
CA ASN A 240 -15.79 2.58 11.27
C ASN A 240 -16.00 4.10 11.09
N GLY A 241 -14.92 4.87 10.97
CA GLY A 241 -14.99 6.31 10.80
C GLY A 241 -15.66 6.71 9.49
N TYR A 242 -16.60 7.65 9.55
CA TYR A 242 -17.28 8.29 8.43
C TYR A 242 -17.28 9.81 8.61
N GLY A 243 -17.57 10.53 7.53
CA GLY A 243 -17.78 11.97 7.57
C GLY A 243 -16.54 12.83 7.53
N MET A 244 -15.35 12.24 7.58
CA MET A 244 -14.09 12.93 7.32
C MET A 244 -13.62 12.63 5.90
N PRO A 245 -12.97 13.60 5.21
CA PRO A 245 -12.34 13.31 3.93
C PRO A 245 -11.39 12.10 4.06
N TYR A 246 -11.49 11.18 3.11
CA TYR A 246 -10.63 9.98 3.05
C TYR A 246 -10.66 9.12 4.32
N SER A 247 -11.78 9.09 5.06
CA SER A 247 -11.89 8.37 6.35
C SER A 247 -11.52 6.89 6.31
N MET A 248 -11.59 6.26 5.14
CA MET A 248 -11.24 4.85 4.91
C MET A 248 -9.78 4.61 4.50
N SER A 249 -9.06 5.66 4.10
CA SER A 249 -7.72 5.57 3.49
C SER A 249 -6.58 5.89 4.45
N TYR A 250 -6.85 5.90 5.76
CA TYR A 250 -5.79 6.08 6.75
C TYR A 250 -4.84 4.88 6.79
N ALA A 251 -3.55 5.16 6.81
CA ALA A 251 -2.50 4.16 6.72
C ALA A 251 -2.57 3.08 7.79
N ASN A 252 -2.93 3.45 9.03
CA ASN A 252 -3.07 2.50 10.12
C ASN A 252 -4.18 1.47 9.86
N GLU A 253 -5.32 1.87 9.31
CA GLU A 253 -6.40 0.94 8.96
C GLU A 253 -5.95 0.02 7.82
N VAL A 254 -5.46 0.60 6.73
CA VAL A 254 -5.14 -0.12 5.50
C VAL A 254 -4.03 -1.14 5.71
N VAL A 255 -2.91 -0.71 6.31
CA VAL A 255 -1.75 -1.60 6.52
C VAL A 255 -2.04 -2.64 7.59
N THR A 256 -2.74 -2.29 8.69
CA THR A 256 -3.12 -3.28 9.70
C THR A 256 -3.99 -4.38 9.12
N LYS A 257 -4.99 -4.03 8.32
CA LYS A 257 -5.84 -5.03 7.65
C LYS A 257 -5.02 -5.94 6.76
N ALA A 258 -4.13 -5.39 5.94
CA ALA A 258 -3.25 -6.17 5.08
C ALA A 258 -2.35 -7.14 5.86
N VAL A 259 -1.70 -6.69 6.93
CA VAL A 259 -0.85 -7.54 7.79
C VAL A 259 -1.65 -8.65 8.48
N CYS A 260 -2.86 -8.36 8.96
CA CYS A 260 -3.72 -9.37 9.57
C CYS A 260 -4.21 -10.42 8.56
N ILE A 261 -4.52 -10.01 7.32
CA ILE A 261 -4.86 -10.91 6.21
C ILE A 261 -3.66 -11.81 5.88
N PHE A 262 -2.48 -11.20 5.68
CA PHE A 262 -1.24 -11.92 5.40
C PHE A 262 -0.95 -13.02 6.44
N ARG A 263 -1.10 -12.69 7.73
CA ARG A 263 -0.96 -13.67 8.81
C ARG A 263 -2.02 -14.76 8.74
N MET A 264 -3.30 -14.39 8.62
CA MET A 264 -4.43 -15.33 8.67
C MET A 264 -4.36 -16.38 7.56
N LEU A 265 -3.88 -15.97 6.38
CA LEU A 265 -3.85 -16.81 5.18
C LEU A 265 -2.47 -17.41 4.88
N ASP A 266 -1.57 -17.34 5.86
CA ASP A 266 -0.21 -17.89 5.77
C ASP A 266 0.54 -17.47 4.49
N GLY A 267 0.36 -16.23 4.08
CA GLY A 267 0.99 -15.64 2.89
C GLY A 267 0.44 -16.15 1.55
N ASN A 268 -0.73 -16.80 1.52
CA ASN A 268 -1.38 -17.19 0.28
C ASN A 268 -1.88 -15.96 -0.47
N THR A 269 -1.16 -15.55 -1.51
CA THR A 269 -1.40 -14.30 -2.24
C THR A 269 -2.80 -14.21 -2.86
N ARG A 270 -3.29 -15.30 -3.49
CA ARG A 270 -4.62 -15.27 -4.12
C ARG A 270 -5.72 -15.08 -3.10
N ASP A 271 -5.69 -15.85 -2.03
CA ASP A 271 -6.70 -15.78 -0.99
C ASP A 271 -6.61 -14.46 -0.20
N ALA A 272 -5.39 -13.92 -0.04
CA ALA A 272 -5.16 -12.61 0.55
C ALA A 272 -5.80 -11.47 -0.26
N MET A 273 -5.63 -11.46 -1.57
CA MET A 273 -6.30 -10.48 -2.45
C MET A 273 -7.82 -10.61 -2.37
N ILE A 274 -8.37 -11.83 -2.42
CA ILE A 274 -9.81 -12.06 -2.31
C ILE A 274 -10.33 -11.56 -0.94
N ALA A 275 -9.65 -11.90 0.15
CA ALA A 275 -10.02 -11.45 1.48
C ALA A 275 -10.03 -9.91 1.56
N ALA A 276 -8.96 -9.26 1.09
CA ALA A 276 -8.79 -7.82 1.12
C ALA A 276 -9.90 -7.07 0.37
N VAL A 277 -10.22 -7.52 -0.85
CA VAL A 277 -11.25 -6.93 -1.69
C VAL A 277 -12.64 -7.04 -1.06
N ASN A 278 -12.90 -8.10 -0.30
CA ASN A 278 -14.20 -8.33 0.34
C ASN A 278 -14.31 -7.74 1.76
N LEU A 279 -13.32 -6.96 2.22
CA LEU A 279 -13.41 -6.22 3.49
C LEU A 279 -14.15 -4.89 3.36
N GLY A 280 -14.35 -4.40 2.13
CA GLY A 280 -14.92 -3.07 1.92
C GLY A 280 -13.94 -1.93 2.27
N ARG A 281 -14.40 -0.70 2.13
CA ARG A 281 -13.65 0.54 2.38
C ARG A 281 -12.53 0.75 1.34
N ASP A 282 -11.28 0.88 1.72
CA ASP A 282 -10.13 1.12 0.82
C ASP A 282 -9.58 -0.21 0.27
N THR A 283 -10.38 -0.87 -0.53
CA THR A 283 -10.15 -2.26 -0.96
C THR A 283 -8.98 -2.43 -1.93
N ASP A 284 -8.74 -1.46 -2.81
CA ASP A 284 -7.63 -1.48 -3.76
C ASP A 284 -6.28 -1.38 -3.03
N CYS A 285 -6.19 -0.49 -2.04
CA CYS A 285 -4.97 -0.30 -1.25
C CYS A 285 -4.71 -1.48 -0.30
N ILE A 286 -5.75 -2.00 0.36
CA ILE A 286 -5.61 -3.17 1.24
C ILE A 286 -5.13 -4.37 0.42
N ALA A 287 -5.71 -4.60 -0.76
CA ALA A 287 -5.36 -5.73 -1.61
C ALA A 287 -4.00 -5.58 -2.30
N ALA A 288 -3.55 -4.35 -2.57
CA ALA A 288 -2.21 -4.10 -3.08
C ALA A 288 -1.11 -4.39 -2.06
N ILE A 289 -1.39 -4.22 -0.77
CA ILE A 289 -0.41 -4.41 0.30
C ILE A 289 -0.40 -5.86 0.83
N ALA A 290 -1.56 -6.51 0.90
CA ALA A 290 -1.73 -7.85 1.47
C ALA A 290 -1.08 -8.95 0.62
#